data_bd3a79d226c3c34534b3c4c77f4fd997
#
_entry.id   bd3a79d226c3c34534b3c4c77f4fd997
#
_cell.length_a   1.000
_cell.length_b   1.000
_cell.length_c   1.000
_cell.angle_alpha   90.00
_cell.angle_beta   90.00
_cell.angle_gamma   90.00
#
_symmetry.space_group_name_H-M   'P 1'
#
loop_
_entity.id
_entity.type
_entity.pdbx_description
1 polymer ?
#
loop_
_entity_poly.entity_id
_entity_poly.type
_entity_poly.pdbx_seq_one_letter_code
_entity_poly.pdbx_strand_id
1 'polypeptide(L)'
;MEKWDVVVVGAGPGGSYAAKTAAELGLKTVFFERGRKPGDKNSSGCGLGQRWWRDFPDIMEALQGLPSVRKVEMVVINLVDENNRLRYRCGTTGSDLCANRWPHGMDGISIYRRDLDPFLADLAVKAGAELRTSTLVSDVIMENGQVKGVRTEKGEPFYAEVVIAADGAMSTMARKSGMRNRWGGGCTLVPQLDFSADPDKMDDVIGNAEWVWFGALYGAYQVNFRDGFHIGAGQWLREDWDEKPTDMVKKVLQFPAFQAMCRAIDAKPREYQAHLLPWLKKPPKTYTGGMMLVGDAAGFPCPLEAEGIWHALTSGKIAAETAAWAISRGDTSERALAEYERRWKASPLGKEHEFGPEFVDLWNSTIFDPKLMARQIQLLLEFSMLHPFSVVFDWGDAHIDCFNQHLEHLLDLAPQFADFGRTYLAPLARGIWPKNVKRILLSVKPRIPVLNKLPDNTFLRVVAKLSKSLAPYLDPTVDQEAPLPREVFERSRAGKK
;
A
#
# COMPACT_ATOMS: atom_id res chain seq x y z
N MET A 1 -28.85 -7.91 -30.82
CA MET A 1 -28.05 -7.05 -29.93
C MET A 1 -26.63 -7.54 -29.94
N GLU A 2 -25.69 -6.65 -29.98
CA GLU A 2 -24.28 -6.98 -29.96
C GLU A 2 -23.92 -7.60 -28.60
N LYS A 3 -23.25 -8.73 -28.60
CA LYS A 3 -22.81 -9.42 -27.39
C LYS A 3 -21.29 -9.32 -27.28
N TRP A 4 -20.81 -9.00 -26.08
CA TRP A 4 -19.41 -8.90 -25.73
C TRP A 4 -18.96 -10.17 -24.99
N ASP A 5 -17.70 -10.52 -25.13
CA ASP A 5 -17.11 -11.54 -24.26
C ASP A 5 -16.88 -10.96 -22.88
N VAL A 6 -16.31 -9.75 -22.80
CA VAL A 6 -16.02 -9.06 -21.55
C VAL A 6 -16.51 -7.61 -21.60
N VAL A 7 -17.24 -7.23 -20.56
CA VAL A 7 -17.56 -5.83 -20.25
C VAL A 7 -16.79 -5.42 -19.01
N VAL A 8 -16.02 -4.33 -19.09
CA VAL A 8 -15.29 -3.77 -17.94
C VAL A 8 -15.90 -2.44 -17.52
N VAL A 9 -16.20 -2.25 -16.25
CA VAL A 9 -16.80 -1.04 -15.71
C VAL A 9 -15.77 -0.24 -14.93
N GLY A 10 -15.38 0.92 -15.45
CA GLY A 10 -14.34 1.81 -14.93
C GLY A 10 -13.02 1.67 -15.71
N ALA A 11 -12.47 2.79 -16.19
CA ALA A 11 -11.20 2.86 -16.91
C ALA A 11 -10.06 3.43 -16.02
N GLY A 12 -10.11 3.16 -14.71
CA GLY A 12 -8.97 3.32 -13.81
C GLY A 12 -7.94 2.21 -14.04
N PRO A 13 -6.85 2.16 -13.26
CA PRO A 13 -5.74 1.23 -13.47
C PRO A 13 -6.18 -0.24 -13.62
N GLY A 14 -7.04 -0.71 -12.71
CA GLY A 14 -7.50 -2.11 -12.74
C GLY A 14 -8.37 -2.43 -13.95
N GLY A 15 -9.27 -1.53 -14.31
CA GLY A 15 -10.15 -1.75 -15.47
C GLY A 15 -9.43 -1.64 -16.80
N SER A 16 -8.56 -0.66 -16.95
CA SER A 16 -7.74 -0.52 -18.16
C SER A 16 -6.83 -1.72 -18.36
N TYR A 17 -6.20 -2.21 -17.30
CA TYR A 17 -5.32 -3.38 -17.43
C TYR A 17 -6.10 -4.69 -17.64
N ALA A 18 -7.30 -4.81 -17.02
CA ALA A 18 -8.20 -5.93 -17.30
C ALA A 18 -8.67 -5.94 -18.76
N ALA A 19 -9.06 -4.76 -19.30
CA ALA A 19 -9.49 -4.62 -20.68
C ALA A 19 -8.34 -4.93 -21.68
N LYS A 20 -7.12 -4.43 -21.38
CA LYS A 20 -5.92 -4.74 -22.15
C LYS A 20 -5.69 -6.26 -22.20
N THR A 21 -5.64 -6.90 -21.04
CA THR A 21 -5.36 -8.33 -20.94
C THR A 21 -6.44 -9.16 -21.63
N ALA A 22 -7.72 -8.81 -21.45
CA ALA A 22 -8.82 -9.51 -22.12
C ALA A 22 -8.73 -9.41 -23.63
N ALA A 23 -8.43 -8.22 -24.18
CA ALA A 23 -8.25 -8.01 -25.61
C ALA A 23 -7.03 -8.76 -26.17
N GLU A 24 -5.90 -8.78 -25.47
CA GLU A 24 -4.71 -9.55 -25.83
C GLU A 24 -4.97 -11.07 -25.87
N LEU A 25 -5.91 -11.55 -25.04
CA LEU A 25 -6.37 -12.94 -25.04
C LEU A 25 -7.42 -13.22 -26.16
N GLY A 26 -7.69 -12.25 -27.02
CA GLY A 26 -8.60 -12.38 -28.16
C GLY A 26 -10.07 -12.22 -27.79
N LEU A 27 -10.40 -11.74 -26.60
CA LEU A 27 -11.78 -11.54 -26.17
C LEU A 27 -12.31 -10.21 -26.69
N LYS A 28 -13.53 -10.21 -27.25
CA LYS A 28 -14.24 -9.00 -27.64
C LYS A 28 -14.60 -8.18 -26.40
N THR A 29 -13.87 -7.09 -26.15
CA THR A 29 -13.89 -6.35 -24.90
C THR A 29 -14.32 -4.91 -25.12
N VAL A 30 -15.26 -4.43 -24.28
CA VAL A 30 -15.59 -3.01 -24.13
C VAL A 30 -15.37 -2.58 -22.68
N PHE A 31 -14.85 -1.37 -22.48
CA PHE A 31 -14.69 -0.80 -21.15
C PHE A 31 -15.19 0.64 -21.07
N PHE A 32 -15.71 1.01 -19.89
CA PHE A 32 -16.46 2.23 -19.69
C PHE A 32 -15.75 3.18 -18.73
N GLU A 33 -15.77 4.45 -19.04
CA GLU A 33 -15.35 5.54 -18.16
C GLU A 33 -16.47 6.57 -18.04
N ARG A 34 -16.85 6.90 -16.80
CA ARG A 34 -17.88 7.93 -16.54
C ARG A 34 -17.39 9.34 -16.83
N GLY A 35 -16.10 9.60 -16.61
CA GLY A 35 -15.43 10.86 -16.90
C GLY A 35 -15.26 11.08 -18.41
N ARG A 36 -14.89 12.30 -18.79
CA ARG A 36 -14.59 12.63 -20.19
C ARG A 36 -13.33 11.91 -20.68
N LYS A 37 -12.45 11.57 -19.77
CA LYS A 37 -11.24 10.76 -20.00
C LYS A 37 -10.89 9.97 -18.73
N PRO A 38 -10.16 8.86 -18.84
CA PRO A 38 -9.53 8.22 -17.69
C PRO A 38 -8.63 9.21 -16.95
N GLY A 39 -8.58 9.13 -15.62
CA GLY A 39 -7.74 10.02 -14.82
C GLY A 39 -8.28 11.43 -14.58
N ASP A 40 -9.50 11.77 -15.00
CA ASP A 40 -10.13 13.05 -14.66
C ASP A 40 -10.16 13.29 -13.14
N LYS A 41 -10.25 12.22 -12.35
CA LYS A 41 -10.08 12.24 -10.92
C LYS A 41 -8.61 12.00 -10.56
N ASN A 42 -7.87 13.08 -10.34
CA ASN A 42 -6.42 13.04 -10.03
C ASN A 42 -6.10 12.77 -8.55
N SER A 43 -6.95 12.02 -7.84
CA SER A 43 -6.76 11.73 -6.42
C SER A 43 -6.03 10.41 -6.23
N SER A 44 -4.76 10.47 -5.84
CA SER A 44 -3.96 9.31 -5.38
C SER A 44 -2.54 9.74 -4.99
N GLY A 45 -1.90 8.99 -4.09
CA GLY A 45 -0.46 8.95 -3.96
C GLY A 45 0.14 8.03 -5.02
N CYS A 46 0.43 8.54 -6.20
CA CYS A 46 0.93 7.75 -7.33
C CYS A 46 2.45 7.56 -7.30
N GLY A 47 2.98 7.01 -6.21
CA GLY A 47 4.31 6.43 -6.17
C GLY A 47 4.26 5.00 -6.72
N LEU A 48 5.06 4.70 -7.73
CA LEU A 48 5.19 3.38 -8.33
C LEU A 48 6.55 2.82 -7.94
N GLY A 49 6.58 1.94 -6.95
CA GLY A 49 7.80 1.40 -6.39
C GLY A 49 8.40 0.26 -7.21
N GLN A 50 9.43 -0.34 -6.66
CA GLN A 50 10.27 -1.35 -7.30
C GLN A 50 9.52 -2.58 -7.84
N ARG A 51 8.45 -3.04 -7.16
CA ARG A 51 7.66 -4.19 -7.65
C ARG A 51 7.12 -4.00 -9.07
N TRP A 52 6.95 -2.74 -9.49
CA TRP A 52 6.52 -2.42 -10.84
C TRP A 52 7.54 -2.78 -11.89
N TRP A 53 8.84 -2.62 -11.62
CA TRP A 53 9.92 -3.05 -12.51
C TRP A 53 9.94 -4.56 -12.71
N ARG A 54 9.59 -5.32 -11.67
CA ARG A 54 9.50 -6.78 -11.76
C ARG A 54 8.29 -7.24 -12.54
N ASP A 55 7.11 -6.67 -12.28
CA ASP A 55 5.83 -7.21 -12.74
C ASP A 55 5.31 -6.49 -13.99
N PHE A 56 5.73 -5.25 -14.24
CA PHE A 56 5.29 -4.39 -15.34
C PHE A 56 6.45 -3.57 -15.94
N PRO A 57 7.60 -4.21 -16.30
CA PRO A 57 8.79 -3.48 -16.74
C PRO A 57 8.54 -2.61 -17.97
N ASP A 58 7.81 -3.12 -18.98
CA ASP A 58 7.50 -2.39 -20.21
C ASP A 58 6.68 -1.11 -19.92
N ILE A 59 5.79 -1.17 -18.94
CA ILE A 59 5.01 -0.01 -18.49
C ILE A 59 5.95 0.99 -17.83
N MET A 60 6.80 0.54 -16.92
CA MET A 60 7.72 1.42 -16.20
C MET A 60 8.69 2.13 -17.15
N GLU A 61 9.22 1.44 -18.16
CA GLU A 61 10.08 2.03 -19.19
C GLU A 61 9.33 3.11 -19.98
N ALA A 62 8.12 2.79 -20.43
CA ALA A 62 7.31 3.73 -21.20
C ALA A 62 6.87 4.97 -20.40
N LEU A 63 6.58 4.82 -19.10
CA LEU A 63 6.16 5.91 -18.24
C LEU A 63 7.27 6.95 -18.01
N GLN A 64 8.55 6.55 -18.00
CA GLN A 64 9.67 7.47 -17.77
C GLN A 64 9.75 8.62 -18.81
N GLY A 65 9.17 8.42 -19.99
CA GLY A 65 9.09 9.45 -21.03
C GLY A 65 8.01 10.51 -20.81
N LEU A 66 7.14 10.37 -19.81
CA LEU A 66 6.04 11.30 -19.60
C LEU A 66 6.47 12.55 -18.81
N PRO A 67 5.95 13.75 -19.16
CA PRO A 67 6.47 15.03 -18.63
C PRO A 67 6.33 15.20 -17.11
N SER A 68 5.32 14.59 -16.49
CA SER A 68 5.04 14.74 -15.06
C SER A 68 5.82 13.79 -14.18
N VAL A 69 6.51 12.83 -14.79
CA VAL A 69 7.22 11.79 -14.04
C VAL A 69 8.42 12.36 -13.32
N ARG A 70 8.53 12.03 -12.03
CA ARG A 70 9.70 12.21 -11.21
C ARG A 70 10.26 10.85 -10.82
N LYS A 71 11.57 10.68 -10.97
CA LYS A 71 12.28 9.53 -10.41
C LYS A 71 12.25 9.59 -8.88
N VAL A 72 12.06 8.45 -8.24
CA VAL A 72 12.08 8.31 -6.77
C VAL A 72 13.19 7.34 -6.40
N GLU A 73 14.24 7.86 -5.80
CA GLU A 73 15.41 7.09 -5.33
C GLU A 73 15.46 7.02 -3.81
N MET A 74 14.64 7.85 -3.14
CA MET A 74 14.69 8.03 -1.70
C MET A 74 13.30 8.25 -1.13
N VAL A 75 13.06 7.74 0.07
CA VAL A 75 11.95 8.16 0.92
C VAL A 75 12.49 9.01 2.06
N VAL A 76 11.98 10.23 2.20
CA VAL A 76 12.35 11.16 3.28
C VAL A 76 11.24 11.19 4.32
N ILE A 77 11.59 10.90 5.55
CA ILE A 77 10.69 10.91 6.68
C ILE A 77 10.94 12.13 7.53
N ASN A 78 9.89 12.92 7.76
CA ASN A 78 9.89 14.10 8.59
C ASN A 78 9.05 13.83 9.84
N LEU A 79 9.66 13.84 11.00
CA LEU A 79 8.99 13.69 12.29
C LEU A 79 8.81 15.06 12.94
N VAL A 80 7.58 15.40 13.25
CA VAL A 80 7.15 16.67 13.84
C VAL A 80 6.62 16.42 15.26
N ASP A 81 7.07 17.20 16.23
CA ASP A 81 6.64 17.08 17.62
C ASP A 81 5.25 17.69 17.88
N GLU A 82 4.80 17.60 19.13
CA GLU A 82 3.54 18.15 19.63
C GLU A 82 3.42 19.68 19.48
N ASN A 83 4.56 20.39 19.32
CA ASN A 83 4.62 21.82 19.09
C ASN A 83 4.78 22.17 17.60
N ASN A 84 4.54 21.22 16.71
CA ASN A 84 4.70 21.32 15.26
C ASN A 84 6.13 21.64 14.79
N ARG A 85 7.15 21.32 15.59
CA ARG A 85 8.55 21.52 15.23
C ARG A 85 9.13 20.26 14.62
N LEU A 86 9.83 20.40 13.51
CA LEU A 86 10.59 19.31 12.92
C LEU A 86 11.68 18.86 13.89
N ARG A 87 11.62 17.65 14.37
CA ARG A 87 12.59 17.04 15.30
C ARG A 87 13.55 16.11 14.61
N TYR A 88 13.11 15.46 13.56
CA TYR A 88 13.89 14.48 12.88
C TYR A 88 13.59 14.49 11.37
N ARG A 89 14.61 14.40 10.57
CA ARG A 89 14.50 14.17 9.13
C ARG A 89 15.55 13.14 8.72
N CYS A 90 15.12 12.06 8.09
CA CYS A 90 16.03 11.09 7.48
C CYS A 90 15.55 10.72 6.10
N GLY A 91 16.51 10.44 5.23
CA GLY A 91 16.26 9.83 3.94
C GLY A 91 16.83 8.42 3.91
N THR A 92 16.15 7.52 3.21
CA THR A 92 16.66 6.18 2.94
C THR A 92 16.64 5.92 1.45
N THR A 93 17.74 5.40 0.94
CA THR A 93 17.90 4.88 -0.41
C THR A 93 18.39 3.45 -0.31
N GLY A 94 17.89 2.59 -1.17
CA GLY A 94 18.26 1.18 -1.16
C GLY A 94 18.98 0.73 -2.44
N SER A 95 19.22 1.67 -3.34
CA SER A 95 19.71 1.36 -4.68
C SER A 95 21.01 0.54 -4.68
N ASP A 96 21.99 0.89 -3.85
CA ASP A 96 23.30 0.22 -3.86
C ASP A 96 23.29 -1.13 -3.16
N LEU A 97 22.50 -1.28 -2.11
CA LEU A 97 22.47 -2.47 -1.28
C LEU A 97 21.70 -3.63 -1.94
N CYS A 98 20.71 -3.30 -2.76
CA CYS A 98 19.89 -4.27 -3.48
C CYS A 98 20.24 -4.42 -4.96
N ALA A 99 21.23 -3.68 -5.48
CA ALA A 99 21.58 -3.61 -6.90
C ALA A 99 21.85 -4.97 -7.55
N ASN A 100 22.43 -5.92 -6.82
CA ASN A 100 22.71 -7.25 -7.35
C ASN A 100 21.46 -8.14 -7.50
N ARG A 101 20.36 -7.82 -6.82
CA ARG A 101 19.11 -8.59 -6.86
C ARG A 101 18.01 -7.88 -7.61
N TRP A 102 18.09 -6.57 -7.66
CA TRP A 102 17.11 -5.68 -8.25
C TRP A 102 17.81 -4.82 -9.31
N PRO A 103 17.71 -5.15 -10.61
CA PRO A 103 18.45 -4.47 -11.68
C PRO A 103 18.29 -2.95 -11.70
N HIS A 104 17.17 -2.45 -11.16
CA HIS A 104 16.85 -1.03 -11.09
C HIS A 104 16.97 -0.45 -9.67
N GLY A 105 17.60 -1.18 -8.75
CA GLY A 105 17.71 -0.78 -7.36
C GLY A 105 16.35 -0.68 -6.69
N MET A 106 16.17 0.34 -5.84
CA MET A 106 14.87 0.67 -5.23
C MET A 106 14.19 1.84 -5.92
N ASP A 107 14.66 2.16 -7.11
CA ASP A 107 14.14 3.27 -7.88
C ASP A 107 12.68 3.04 -8.25
N GLY A 108 11.86 4.00 -7.90
CA GLY A 108 10.49 4.11 -8.33
C GLY A 108 10.28 5.36 -9.18
N ILE A 109 9.05 5.61 -9.50
CA ILE A 109 8.61 6.87 -10.12
C ILE A 109 7.35 7.38 -9.44
N SER A 110 7.18 8.68 -9.43
CA SER A 110 5.89 9.33 -9.15
C SER A 110 5.30 9.87 -10.44
N ILE A 111 4.00 9.69 -10.60
CA ILE A 111 3.26 10.14 -11.77
C ILE A 111 1.84 10.55 -11.39
N TYR A 112 1.29 11.60 -11.99
CA TYR A 112 -0.10 11.94 -11.77
C TYR A 112 -1.07 10.90 -12.37
N ARG A 113 -2.18 10.67 -11.69
CA ARG A 113 -3.27 9.82 -12.21
C ARG A 113 -3.83 10.35 -13.53
N ARG A 114 -3.84 11.68 -13.71
CA ARG A 114 -4.27 12.32 -14.95
C ARG A 114 -3.41 11.95 -16.17
N ASP A 115 -2.21 11.40 -15.94
CA ASP A 115 -1.28 10.95 -16.99
C ASP A 115 -1.19 9.42 -17.02
N LEU A 116 -1.16 8.76 -15.86
CA LEU A 116 -1.10 7.29 -15.76
C LEU A 116 -2.37 6.60 -16.30
N ASP A 117 -3.55 7.06 -15.89
CA ASP A 117 -4.79 6.37 -16.26
C ASP A 117 -5.08 6.44 -17.76
N PRO A 118 -4.94 7.60 -18.45
CA PRO A 118 -5.03 7.64 -19.91
C PRO A 118 -4.00 6.75 -20.58
N PHE A 119 -2.76 6.74 -20.11
CA PHE A 119 -1.71 5.88 -20.66
C PHE A 119 -2.11 4.39 -20.59
N LEU A 120 -2.61 3.93 -19.44
CA LEU A 120 -3.06 2.55 -19.29
C LEU A 120 -4.29 2.23 -20.16
N ALA A 121 -5.22 3.17 -20.30
CA ALA A 121 -6.38 3.01 -21.15
C ALA A 121 -5.99 2.96 -22.64
N ASP A 122 -5.02 3.75 -23.06
CA ASP A 122 -4.48 3.71 -24.42
C ASP A 122 -3.82 2.37 -24.75
N LEU A 123 -3.15 1.74 -23.77
CA LEU A 123 -2.64 0.38 -23.94
C LEU A 123 -3.77 -0.63 -24.18
N ALA A 124 -4.90 -0.50 -23.48
CA ALA A 124 -6.05 -1.36 -23.69
C ALA A 124 -6.69 -1.15 -25.09
N VAL A 125 -6.80 0.09 -25.53
CA VAL A 125 -7.30 0.42 -26.88
C VAL A 125 -6.36 -0.12 -27.95
N LYS A 126 -5.05 0.03 -27.80
CA LYS A 126 -4.04 -0.54 -28.72
C LYS A 126 -4.10 -2.06 -28.77
N ALA A 127 -4.47 -2.74 -27.67
CA ALA A 127 -4.69 -4.17 -27.62
C ALA A 127 -6.01 -4.62 -28.29
N GLY A 128 -6.88 -3.69 -28.67
CA GLY A 128 -8.14 -3.94 -29.37
C GLY A 128 -9.41 -3.82 -28.50
N ALA A 129 -9.31 -3.37 -27.27
CA ALA A 129 -10.49 -3.07 -26.46
C ALA A 129 -11.18 -1.77 -26.86
N GLU A 130 -12.51 -1.74 -26.86
CA GLU A 130 -13.31 -0.52 -27.16
C GLU A 130 -13.50 0.32 -25.88
N LEU A 131 -12.99 1.57 -25.89
CA LEU A 131 -13.20 2.52 -24.78
C LEU A 131 -14.43 3.41 -25.06
N ARG A 132 -15.32 3.47 -24.05
CA ARG A 132 -16.46 4.40 -24.02
C ARG A 132 -16.34 5.35 -22.85
N THR A 133 -15.94 6.58 -23.13
CA THR A 133 -15.88 7.68 -22.13
C THR A 133 -17.22 8.39 -21.99
N SER A 134 -17.34 9.26 -20.99
CA SER A 134 -18.58 10.00 -20.67
C SER A 134 -19.80 9.05 -20.57
N THR A 135 -19.57 7.83 -20.10
CA THR A 135 -20.59 6.78 -20.06
C THR A 135 -20.63 6.16 -18.66
N LEU A 136 -21.60 6.57 -17.87
CA LEU A 136 -21.82 6.02 -16.53
C LEU A 136 -22.60 4.70 -16.63
N VAL A 137 -21.99 3.62 -16.17
CA VAL A 137 -22.69 2.36 -15.95
C VAL A 137 -23.39 2.41 -14.58
N SER A 138 -24.70 2.26 -14.58
CA SER A 138 -25.57 2.50 -13.41
C SER A 138 -26.21 1.24 -12.82
N ASP A 139 -26.26 0.14 -13.59
CA ASP A 139 -26.90 -1.08 -13.15
C ASP A 139 -26.27 -2.34 -13.77
N VAL A 140 -26.55 -3.49 -13.18
CA VAL A 140 -26.24 -4.82 -13.72
C VAL A 140 -27.51 -5.42 -14.38
N ILE A 141 -27.33 -6.21 -15.44
CA ILE A 141 -28.39 -7.03 -16.03
C ILE A 141 -28.29 -8.41 -15.38
N MET A 142 -29.34 -8.78 -14.64
CA MET A 142 -29.42 -10.06 -13.95
C MET A 142 -30.38 -11.00 -14.67
N GLU A 143 -29.93 -12.23 -14.96
CA GLU A 143 -30.78 -13.31 -15.51
C GLU A 143 -30.46 -14.60 -14.75
N ASN A 144 -31.51 -15.26 -14.23
CA ASN A 144 -31.37 -16.50 -13.47
C ASN A 144 -30.32 -16.45 -12.32
N GLY A 145 -30.24 -15.31 -11.65
CA GLY A 145 -29.32 -15.10 -10.53
C GLY A 145 -27.86 -14.87 -10.93
N GLN A 146 -27.57 -14.70 -12.23
CA GLN A 146 -26.24 -14.37 -12.75
C GLN A 146 -26.23 -13.00 -13.41
N VAL A 147 -25.10 -12.31 -13.35
CA VAL A 147 -24.85 -11.11 -14.12
C VAL A 147 -24.62 -11.50 -15.58
N LYS A 148 -25.37 -10.87 -16.49
CA LYS A 148 -25.31 -11.12 -17.95
C LYS A 148 -24.96 -9.85 -18.73
N GLY A 149 -24.59 -8.79 -18.04
CA GLY A 149 -24.21 -7.53 -18.63
C GLY A 149 -24.46 -6.36 -17.70
N VAL A 150 -24.42 -5.18 -18.29
CA VAL A 150 -24.61 -3.91 -17.57
C VAL A 150 -25.56 -2.98 -18.32
N ARG A 151 -26.05 -1.97 -17.61
CA ARG A 151 -26.89 -0.91 -18.19
C ARG A 151 -26.29 0.44 -17.87
N THR A 152 -26.22 1.31 -18.87
CA THR A 152 -25.79 2.70 -18.69
C THR A 152 -26.89 3.52 -18.00
N GLU A 153 -26.57 4.73 -17.54
CA GLU A 153 -27.56 5.66 -17.00
C GLU A 153 -28.62 6.08 -18.02
N LYS A 154 -28.30 6.00 -19.33
CA LYS A 154 -29.25 6.26 -20.43
C LYS A 154 -30.14 5.06 -20.73
N GLY A 155 -30.00 3.97 -20.00
CA GLY A 155 -30.78 2.75 -20.14
C GLY A 155 -30.26 1.79 -21.22
N GLU A 156 -29.13 2.08 -21.88
CA GLU A 156 -28.56 1.22 -22.92
C GLU A 156 -27.99 -0.07 -22.31
N PRO A 157 -28.41 -1.25 -22.79
CA PRO A 157 -27.92 -2.53 -22.32
C PRO A 157 -26.66 -2.98 -23.07
N PHE A 158 -25.70 -3.53 -22.34
CA PHE A 158 -24.51 -4.20 -22.85
C PHE A 158 -24.43 -5.61 -22.29
N TYR A 159 -24.75 -6.60 -23.08
CA TYR A 159 -24.69 -8.00 -22.71
C TYR A 159 -23.28 -8.54 -22.84
N ALA A 160 -22.85 -9.37 -21.87
CA ALA A 160 -21.53 -9.99 -21.83
C ALA A 160 -21.57 -11.41 -21.27
N GLU A 161 -20.57 -12.22 -21.61
CA GLU A 161 -20.32 -13.47 -20.93
C GLU A 161 -19.80 -13.23 -19.50
N VAL A 162 -18.92 -12.24 -19.32
CA VAL A 162 -18.35 -11.87 -18.03
C VAL A 162 -18.28 -10.35 -17.90
N VAL A 163 -18.65 -9.85 -16.72
CA VAL A 163 -18.44 -8.45 -16.32
C VAL A 163 -17.26 -8.36 -15.37
N ILE A 164 -16.33 -7.43 -15.60
CA ILE A 164 -15.26 -7.09 -14.66
C ILE A 164 -15.57 -5.71 -14.08
N ALA A 165 -15.91 -5.67 -12.81
CA ALA A 165 -16.25 -4.42 -12.10
C ALA A 165 -14.98 -3.80 -11.50
N ALA A 166 -14.55 -2.69 -12.07
CA ALA A 166 -13.38 -1.88 -11.70
C ALA A 166 -13.79 -0.45 -11.33
N ASP A 167 -15.01 -0.26 -10.84
CA ASP A 167 -15.66 1.02 -10.58
C ASP A 167 -15.32 1.65 -9.23
N GLY A 168 -14.23 1.17 -8.61
CA GLY A 168 -13.59 1.76 -7.44
C GLY A 168 -14.30 1.50 -6.12
N ALA A 169 -13.85 2.18 -5.06
CA ALA A 169 -14.28 1.95 -3.69
C ALA A 169 -15.81 2.05 -3.47
N MET A 170 -16.48 2.91 -4.20
CA MET A 170 -17.93 3.10 -4.14
C MET A 170 -18.69 2.22 -5.14
N SER A 171 -18.15 1.09 -5.52
CA SER A 171 -18.64 0.21 -6.58
C SER A 171 -20.17 0.10 -6.63
N THR A 172 -20.74 0.62 -7.70
CA THR A 172 -22.16 0.47 -8.05
C THR A 172 -22.45 -0.96 -8.46
N MET A 173 -21.52 -1.61 -9.16
CA MET A 173 -21.69 -2.99 -9.61
C MET A 173 -21.77 -3.95 -8.44
N ALA A 174 -20.90 -3.81 -7.43
CA ALA A 174 -20.96 -4.63 -6.22
C ALA A 174 -22.28 -4.48 -5.47
N ARG A 175 -22.83 -3.26 -5.42
CA ARG A 175 -24.11 -2.98 -4.77
C ARG A 175 -25.30 -3.53 -5.56
N LYS A 176 -25.31 -3.28 -6.86
CA LYS A 176 -26.43 -3.66 -7.74
C LYS A 176 -26.53 -5.16 -7.99
N SER A 177 -25.43 -5.87 -7.92
CA SER A 177 -25.41 -7.34 -7.97
C SER A 177 -25.75 -8.01 -6.63
N GLY A 178 -25.89 -7.24 -5.55
CA GLY A 178 -26.15 -7.78 -4.21
C GLY A 178 -24.91 -8.33 -3.50
N MET A 179 -23.71 -8.22 -4.09
CA MET A 179 -22.47 -8.72 -3.47
C MET A 179 -22.10 -7.93 -2.22
N ARG A 180 -22.32 -6.61 -2.22
CA ARG A 180 -22.00 -5.74 -1.10
C ARG A 180 -22.80 -4.45 -1.14
N ASN A 181 -23.50 -4.13 -0.06
CA ASN A 181 -24.24 -2.87 0.06
C ASN A 181 -23.38 -1.72 0.60
N ARG A 182 -22.46 -2.03 1.52
CA ARG A 182 -21.55 -1.08 2.16
C ARG A 182 -20.29 -1.78 2.65
N TRP A 183 -19.25 -1.03 2.90
CA TRP A 183 -18.09 -1.53 3.64
C TRP A 183 -18.50 -1.68 5.11
N GLY A 184 -18.19 -2.83 5.70
CA GLY A 184 -18.53 -3.13 7.10
C GLY A 184 -17.57 -2.53 8.14
N GLY A 185 -16.77 -1.55 7.76
CA GLY A 185 -15.65 -0.99 8.52
C GLY A 185 -14.35 -1.10 7.73
N GLY A 186 -13.27 -0.52 8.22
CA GLY A 186 -11.97 -0.59 7.56
C GLY A 186 -11.81 0.29 6.31
N CYS A 187 -12.74 1.20 6.05
CA CYS A 187 -12.52 2.24 5.06
C CYS A 187 -11.82 3.44 5.67
N THR A 188 -10.94 4.05 4.90
CA THR A 188 -10.36 5.35 5.22
C THR A 188 -10.83 6.39 4.21
N LEU A 189 -11.02 7.61 4.65
CA LEU A 189 -11.13 8.76 3.77
C LEU A 189 -9.76 9.40 3.66
N VAL A 190 -9.29 9.59 2.43
CA VAL A 190 -7.99 10.21 2.12
C VAL A 190 -8.24 11.57 1.46
N PRO A 191 -8.31 12.65 2.25
CA PRO A 191 -8.28 14.01 1.73
C PRO A 191 -6.86 14.31 1.23
N GLN A 192 -6.79 15.04 0.13
CA GLN A 192 -5.56 15.37 -0.57
C GLN A 192 -5.65 16.79 -1.12
N LEU A 193 -4.55 17.51 -1.02
CA LEU A 193 -4.36 18.80 -1.67
C LEU A 193 -3.23 18.70 -2.70
N ASP A 194 -3.52 19.13 -3.91
CA ASP A 194 -2.57 19.20 -5.01
C ASP A 194 -1.94 20.59 -5.06
N PHE A 195 -0.62 20.65 -5.22
CA PHE A 195 0.16 21.87 -5.36
C PHE A 195 0.90 21.86 -6.70
N SER A 196 0.93 23.03 -7.37
CA SER A 196 1.96 23.30 -8.37
C SER A 196 3.21 23.85 -7.68
N ALA A 197 4.37 23.60 -8.27
CA ALA A 197 5.64 24.15 -7.83
C ALA A 197 6.55 24.39 -9.03
N ASP A 198 7.60 25.18 -8.83
CA ASP A 198 8.64 25.41 -9.81
C ASP A 198 9.47 24.14 -10.00
N PRO A 199 9.59 23.57 -11.21
CA PRO A 199 10.31 22.32 -11.44
C PRO A 199 11.79 22.35 -11.06
N ASP A 200 12.47 23.45 -11.32
CA ASP A 200 13.92 23.57 -11.00
C ASP A 200 14.13 23.62 -9.48
N LYS A 201 13.26 24.36 -8.77
CA LYS A 201 13.27 24.40 -7.31
C LYS A 201 12.84 23.08 -6.69
N MET A 202 11.93 22.34 -7.33
CA MET A 202 11.60 20.98 -6.91
C MET A 202 12.83 20.07 -6.99
N ASP A 203 13.64 20.19 -8.02
CA ASP A 203 14.88 19.42 -8.16
C ASP A 203 15.91 19.80 -7.09
N ASP A 204 16.07 21.09 -6.82
CA ASP A 204 17.02 21.59 -5.82
C ASP A 204 16.65 21.27 -4.37
N VAL A 205 15.36 21.35 -4.02
CA VAL A 205 14.88 21.28 -2.62
C VAL A 205 14.40 19.88 -2.26
N ILE A 206 13.69 19.21 -3.17
CA ILE A 206 13.07 17.91 -2.94
C ILE A 206 13.93 16.79 -3.48
N GLY A 207 14.53 16.99 -4.67
CA GLY A 207 15.31 15.97 -5.36
C GLY A 207 14.44 14.78 -5.81
N ASN A 208 15.10 13.63 -5.98
CA ASN A 208 14.46 12.37 -6.35
C ASN A 208 13.86 11.64 -5.13
N ALA A 209 12.98 12.30 -4.39
CA ALA A 209 12.46 11.77 -3.13
C ALA A 209 10.94 11.87 -3.02
N GLU A 210 10.34 10.88 -2.37
CA GLU A 210 9.03 11.00 -1.74
C GLU A 210 9.19 11.40 -0.28
N TRP A 211 8.24 12.17 0.22
CA TRP A 211 8.29 12.66 1.58
C TRP A 211 7.11 12.17 2.40
N VAL A 212 7.36 11.81 3.65
CA VAL A 212 6.33 11.45 4.61
C VAL A 212 6.46 12.37 5.82
N TRP A 213 5.32 12.83 6.33
CA TRP A 213 5.23 13.71 7.48
C TRP A 213 4.50 13.00 8.60
N PHE A 214 5.16 12.80 9.71
CA PHE A 214 4.56 12.22 10.91
C PHE A 214 4.51 13.28 12.02
N GLY A 215 3.31 13.52 12.51
CA GLY A 215 3.05 14.31 13.71
C GLY A 215 2.61 13.41 14.87
N ALA A 216 2.31 14.01 16.01
CA ALA A 216 1.97 13.30 17.24
C ALA A 216 0.72 12.39 17.13
N LEU A 217 -0.16 12.59 16.17
CA LEU A 217 -1.44 11.89 16.04
C LEU A 217 -1.75 11.34 14.65
N TYR A 218 -0.92 11.62 13.63
CA TYR A 218 -1.24 11.27 12.25
C TYR A 218 -0.03 11.31 11.34
N GLY A 219 -0.13 10.59 10.23
CA GLY A 219 0.81 10.63 9.14
C GLY A 219 0.20 11.28 7.91
N ALA A 220 1.01 11.99 7.17
CA ALA A 220 0.69 12.49 5.85
C ALA A 220 1.76 12.07 4.86
N TYR A 221 1.33 11.60 3.71
CA TYR A 221 2.23 11.34 2.59
C TYR A 221 2.34 12.59 1.71
N GLN A 222 3.51 12.79 1.14
CA GLN A 222 3.75 13.78 0.11
C GLN A 222 4.40 13.09 -1.07
N VAL A 223 3.64 12.94 -2.14
CA VAL A 223 4.13 12.39 -3.40
C VAL A 223 4.54 13.54 -4.29
N ASN A 224 5.80 13.53 -4.73
CA ASN A 224 6.43 14.61 -5.46
C ASN A 224 6.49 14.30 -6.95
N PHE A 225 5.97 15.18 -7.78
CA PHE A 225 5.99 15.13 -9.24
C PHE A 225 7.01 16.14 -9.76
N ARG A 226 7.17 16.22 -11.07
CA ARG A 226 8.13 17.17 -11.64
C ARG A 226 7.75 18.63 -11.38
N ASP A 227 6.45 18.96 -11.48
CA ASP A 227 5.90 20.33 -11.44
C ASP A 227 5.02 20.59 -10.22
N GLY A 228 5.18 19.81 -9.16
CA GLY A 228 4.37 19.96 -7.95
C GLY A 228 4.33 18.71 -7.09
N PHE A 229 3.36 18.64 -6.18
CA PHE A 229 3.21 17.52 -5.28
C PHE A 229 1.76 17.38 -4.79
N HIS A 230 1.44 16.18 -4.34
CA HIS A 230 0.26 15.89 -3.53
C HIS A 230 0.63 15.77 -2.05
N ILE A 231 -0.15 16.39 -1.17
CA ILE A 231 -0.11 16.14 0.27
C ILE A 231 -1.46 15.57 0.71
N GLY A 232 -1.44 14.39 1.29
CA GLY A 232 -2.65 13.72 1.74
C GLY A 232 -2.47 13.04 3.08
N ALA A 233 -3.58 12.81 3.76
CA ALA A 233 -3.62 12.05 5.01
C ALA A 233 -4.79 11.07 4.98
N GLY A 234 -4.60 9.90 5.57
CA GLY A 234 -5.64 8.89 5.71
C GLY A 234 -6.12 8.75 7.14
N GLN A 235 -7.41 8.52 7.31
CA GLN A 235 -8.02 8.22 8.60
C GLN A 235 -9.13 7.20 8.41
N TRP A 236 -9.17 6.16 9.26
CA TRP A 236 -10.30 5.24 9.27
C TRP A 236 -11.60 5.96 9.62
N LEU A 237 -12.66 5.66 8.90
CA LEU A 237 -13.99 6.14 9.22
C LEU A 237 -14.53 5.35 10.42
N ARG A 238 -14.47 5.95 11.59
CA ARG A 238 -14.94 5.39 12.86
C ARG A 238 -15.93 6.34 13.51
N GLU A 239 -16.98 5.76 14.13
CA GLU A 239 -18.01 6.53 14.83
C GLU A 239 -17.49 7.18 16.12
N ASP A 240 -16.46 6.60 16.73
CA ASP A 240 -15.84 7.06 17.98
C ASP A 240 -14.69 8.07 17.78
N TRP A 241 -14.53 8.61 16.57
CA TRP A 241 -13.47 9.56 16.25
C TRP A 241 -14.03 10.96 16.00
N ASP A 242 -13.67 11.90 16.87
CA ASP A 242 -14.15 13.28 16.80
C ASP A 242 -13.47 14.14 15.72
N GLU A 243 -12.30 13.70 15.23
CA GLU A 243 -11.51 14.49 14.28
C GLU A 243 -11.87 14.16 12.82
N LYS A 244 -12.14 15.19 12.04
CA LYS A 244 -12.45 15.04 10.62
C LYS A 244 -11.16 14.77 9.82
N PRO A 245 -11.17 13.84 8.85
CA PRO A 245 -10.02 13.56 7.99
C PRO A 245 -9.44 14.81 7.31
N THR A 246 -10.30 15.76 6.96
CA THR A 246 -9.90 17.05 6.38
C THR A 246 -9.05 17.90 7.31
N ASP A 247 -9.22 17.76 8.62
CA ASP A 247 -8.47 18.56 9.60
C ASP A 247 -7.05 18.04 9.78
N MET A 248 -6.80 16.76 9.47
CA MET A 248 -5.46 16.19 9.45
C MET A 248 -4.58 16.86 8.39
N VAL A 249 -5.07 17.02 7.16
CA VAL A 249 -4.34 17.77 6.11
C VAL A 249 -4.11 19.21 6.53
N LYS A 250 -5.11 19.89 7.09
CA LYS A 250 -4.95 21.28 7.58
C LYS A 250 -3.86 21.42 8.63
N LYS A 251 -3.69 20.43 9.52
CA LYS A 251 -2.63 20.46 10.54
C LYS A 251 -1.24 20.37 9.89
N VAL A 252 -1.06 19.49 8.91
CA VAL A 252 0.22 19.38 8.19
C VAL A 252 0.57 20.68 7.48
N LEU A 253 -0.42 21.35 6.89
CA LEU A 253 -0.22 22.66 6.26
C LEU A 253 0.27 23.75 7.23
N GLN A 254 0.08 23.56 8.53
CA GLN A 254 0.54 24.48 9.57
C GLN A 254 1.96 24.19 10.06
N PHE A 255 2.57 23.08 9.70
CA PHE A 255 3.94 22.78 10.11
C PHE A 255 4.91 23.82 9.55
N PRO A 256 5.70 24.51 10.38
CA PRO A 256 6.64 25.53 9.92
C PRO A 256 7.64 24.99 8.88
N ALA A 257 8.09 23.75 9.04
CA ALA A 257 8.99 23.09 8.10
C ALA A 257 8.32 22.81 6.73
N PHE A 258 7.04 22.42 6.74
CA PHE A 258 6.26 22.24 5.50
C PHE A 258 6.05 23.59 4.79
N GLN A 259 5.67 24.63 5.54
CA GLN A 259 5.51 25.97 4.97
C GLN A 259 6.83 26.55 4.42
N ALA A 260 7.95 26.29 5.11
CA ALA A 260 9.27 26.69 4.62
C ALA A 260 9.62 25.99 3.29
N MET A 261 9.35 24.69 3.19
CA MET A 261 9.50 23.94 1.95
C MET A 261 8.61 24.53 0.85
N CYS A 262 7.33 24.77 1.12
CA CYS A 262 6.41 25.36 0.13
C CYS A 262 6.92 26.72 -0.40
N ARG A 263 7.44 27.57 0.48
CA ARG A 263 8.05 28.85 0.04
C ARG A 263 9.30 28.64 -0.79
N ALA A 264 10.14 27.67 -0.44
CA ALA A 264 11.39 27.41 -1.16
C ALA A 264 11.15 26.96 -2.61
N ILE A 265 10.05 26.23 -2.85
CA ILE A 265 9.68 25.71 -4.18
C ILE A 265 8.59 26.51 -4.89
N ASP A 266 8.22 27.68 -4.36
CA ASP A 266 7.12 28.51 -4.88
C ASP A 266 5.79 27.75 -5.03
N ALA A 267 5.49 26.87 -4.07
CA ALA A 267 4.30 26.02 -4.12
C ALA A 267 2.98 26.83 -4.05
N LYS A 268 2.04 26.48 -4.90
CA LYS A 268 0.70 27.07 -4.94
C LYS A 268 -0.35 25.98 -4.95
N PRO A 269 -1.38 26.03 -4.09
CA PRO A 269 -2.45 25.06 -4.10
C PRO A 269 -3.22 25.12 -5.41
N ARG A 270 -3.53 23.97 -6.00
CA ARG A 270 -4.31 23.83 -7.25
C ARG A 270 -5.69 23.27 -6.98
N GLU A 271 -5.76 22.10 -6.36
CA GLU A 271 -7.00 21.35 -6.24
C GLU A 271 -7.07 20.59 -4.91
N TYR A 272 -8.27 20.56 -4.33
CA TYR A 272 -8.57 19.71 -3.18
C TYR A 272 -9.44 18.55 -3.62
N GLN A 273 -9.05 17.35 -3.25
CA GLN A 273 -9.78 16.12 -3.53
C GLN A 273 -9.87 15.25 -2.28
N ALA A 274 -10.84 14.35 -2.26
CA ALA A 274 -10.92 13.31 -1.25
C ALA A 274 -11.35 11.99 -1.90
N HIS A 275 -10.76 10.92 -1.46
CA HIS A 275 -11.06 9.57 -1.95
C HIS A 275 -11.31 8.62 -0.80
N LEU A 276 -12.33 7.78 -0.96
CA LEU A 276 -12.55 6.67 -0.06
C LEU A 276 -11.65 5.51 -0.49
N LEU A 277 -10.87 4.98 0.46
CA LEU A 277 -9.98 3.85 0.27
C LEU A 277 -10.45 2.70 1.16
N PRO A 278 -10.77 1.54 0.60
CA PRO A 278 -11.08 0.35 1.39
C PRO A 278 -9.79 -0.27 1.92
N TRP A 279 -9.42 0.10 3.13
CA TRP A 279 -8.23 -0.40 3.81
C TRP A 279 -8.63 -1.50 4.79
N LEU A 280 -8.73 -2.72 4.28
CA LEU A 280 -9.38 -3.82 4.96
C LEU A 280 -8.39 -4.82 5.53
N LYS A 281 -8.75 -5.46 6.65
CA LYS A 281 -8.03 -6.63 7.17
C LYS A 281 -8.05 -7.80 6.19
N LYS A 282 -9.17 -8.00 5.52
CA LYS A 282 -9.35 -9.04 4.49
C LYS A 282 -10.31 -8.55 3.41
N PRO A 283 -10.03 -8.84 2.14
CA PRO A 283 -10.99 -8.58 1.08
C PRO A 283 -12.30 -9.37 1.32
N PRO A 284 -13.46 -8.77 1.06
CA PRO A 284 -14.73 -9.51 1.04
C PRO A 284 -14.79 -10.43 -0.19
N LYS A 285 -15.93 -11.11 -0.38
CA LYS A 285 -16.17 -11.89 -1.59
C LYS A 285 -15.99 -11.04 -2.86
N THR A 286 -15.18 -11.52 -3.80
CA THR A 286 -14.70 -10.76 -4.97
C THR A 286 -15.34 -11.19 -6.29
N TYR A 287 -16.26 -12.15 -6.29
CA TYR A 287 -16.92 -12.68 -7.48
C TYR A 287 -18.34 -13.13 -7.20
N THR A 288 -19.13 -13.23 -8.26
CA THR A 288 -20.44 -13.90 -8.30
C THR A 288 -20.63 -14.50 -9.70
N GLY A 289 -21.74 -15.17 -9.95
CA GLY A 289 -22.03 -15.68 -11.31
C GLY A 289 -22.04 -14.55 -12.34
N GLY A 290 -21.18 -14.66 -13.36
CA GLY A 290 -21.01 -13.70 -14.44
C GLY A 290 -20.25 -12.43 -14.09
N MET A 291 -19.75 -12.23 -12.86
CA MET A 291 -19.04 -10.99 -12.51
C MET A 291 -17.90 -11.19 -11.51
N MET A 292 -16.81 -10.44 -11.71
CA MET A 292 -15.66 -10.34 -10.79
C MET A 292 -15.38 -8.87 -10.45
N LEU A 293 -14.95 -8.60 -9.21
CA LEU A 293 -14.53 -7.27 -8.75
C LEU A 293 -13.00 -7.18 -8.75
N VAL A 294 -12.44 -6.01 -9.10
CA VAL A 294 -10.99 -5.77 -9.12
C VAL A 294 -10.62 -4.45 -8.42
N GLY A 295 -9.39 -4.31 -8.01
CA GLY A 295 -8.87 -3.12 -7.34
C GLY A 295 -9.67 -2.72 -6.11
N ASP A 296 -9.93 -1.44 -5.94
CA ASP A 296 -10.68 -0.91 -4.81
C ASP A 296 -12.12 -1.46 -4.75
N ALA A 297 -12.73 -1.79 -5.88
CA ALA A 297 -14.06 -2.40 -5.90
C ALA A 297 -14.08 -3.76 -5.18
N ALA A 298 -12.96 -4.48 -5.21
CA ALA A 298 -12.75 -5.74 -4.51
C ALA A 298 -12.23 -5.57 -3.07
N GLY A 299 -11.73 -4.39 -2.71
CA GLY A 299 -11.08 -4.14 -1.42
C GLY A 299 -9.63 -4.63 -1.38
N PHE A 300 -8.90 -4.49 -2.48
CA PHE A 300 -7.54 -4.95 -2.63
C PHE A 300 -6.40 -3.95 -2.33
N PRO A 301 -6.63 -2.68 -1.94
CA PRO A 301 -5.48 -1.90 -1.49
C PRO A 301 -4.67 -2.62 -0.41
N CYS A 302 -3.36 -2.43 -0.46
CA CYS A 302 -2.40 -3.05 0.45
C CYS A 302 -2.75 -2.78 1.93
N PRO A 303 -2.86 -3.82 2.76
CA PRO A 303 -3.20 -3.62 4.17
C PRO A 303 -2.10 -2.90 4.98
N LEU A 304 -0.86 -2.88 4.49
CA LEU A 304 0.23 -2.16 5.15
C LEU A 304 0.37 -0.72 4.67
N GLU A 305 0.46 -0.51 3.35
CA GLU A 305 0.84 0.77 2.76
C GLU A 305 -0.36 1.58 2.24
N ALA A 306 -1.54 0.96 2.17
CA ALA A 306 -2.71 1.53 1.50
C ALA A 306 -2.47 1.81 -0.01
N GLU A 307 -1.41 1.25 -0.60
CA GLU A 307 -1.16 1.31 -2.04
C GLU A 307 -2.18 0.42 -2.76
N GLY A 308 -2.76 0.90 -3.84
CA GLY A 308 -3.83 0.17 -4.55
C GLY A 308 -3.61 0.02 -6.05
N ILE A 309 -2.65 0.74 -6.65
CA ILE A 309 -2.54 0.78 -8.11
C ILE A 309 -1.96 -0.53 -8.66
N TRP A 310 -0.85 -1.01 -8.09
CA TRP A 310 -0.29 -2.31 -8.45
C TRP A 310 -1.29 -3.45 -8.22
N HIS A 311 -2.01 -3.41 -7.09
CA HIS A 311 -3.04 -4.38 -6.74
C HIS A 311 -4.20 -4.36 -7.75
N ALA A 312 -4.57 -3.18 -8.21
CA ALA A 312 -5.60 -3.01 -9.22
C ALA A 312 -5.19 -3.63 -10.55
N LEU A 313 -3.97 -3.37 -11.04
CA LEU A 313 -3.47 -3.98 -12.28
C LEU A 313 -3.39 -5.51 -12.14
N THR A 314 -2.79 -5.99 -11.05
CA THR A 314 -2.62 -7.43 -10.80
C THR A 314 -3.95 -8.16 -10.73
N SER A 315 -4.91 -7.63 -9.97
CA SER A 315 -6.25 -8.24 -9.90
C SER A 315 -7.01 -8.14 -11.22
N GLY A 316 -6.84 -7.05 -11.97
CA GLY A 316 -7.40 -6.88 -13.31
C GLY A 316 -6.90 -7.91 -14.29
N LYS A 317 -5.58 -8.17 -14.31
CA LYS A 317 -4.95 -9.23 -15.09
C LYS A 317 -5.54 -10.60 -14.76
N ILE A 318 -5.55 -10.95 -13.47
CA ILE A 318 -6.06 -12.26 -13.01
C ILE A 318 -7.55 -12.42 -13.36
N ALA A 319 -8.35 -11.36 -13.27
CA ALA A 319 -9.76 -11.39 -13.63
C ALA A 319 -9.95 -11.64 -15.14
N ALA A 320 -9.19 -10.95 -16.01
CA ALA A 320 -9.24 -11.15 -17.45
C ALA A 320 -8.81 -12.56 -17.88
N GLU A 321 -7.73 -13.07 -17.30
CA GLU A 321 -7.27 -14.44 -17.53
C GLU A 321 -8.30 -15.47 -17.05
N THR A 322 -8.99 -15.19 -15.94
CA THR A 322 -10.06 -16.06 -15.43
C THR A 322 -11.30 -15.98 -16.32
N ALA A 323 -11.65 -14.81 -16.84
CA ALA A 323 -12.74 -14.65 -17.80
C ALA A 323 -12.48 -15.47 -19.07
N ALA A 324 -11.29 -15.37 -19.63
CA ALA A 324 -10.90 -16.17 -20.80
C ALA A 324 -11.01 -17.69 -20.53
N TRP A 325 -10.52 -18.12 -19.39
CA TRP A 325 -10.59 -19.52 -18.96
C TRP A 325 -12.05 -19.99 -18.79
N ALA A 326 -12.93 -19.18 -18.16
CA ALA A 326 -14.33 -19.52 -17.94
C ALA A 326 -15.13 -19.55 -19.26
N ILE A 327 -14.94 -18.56 -20.12
CA ILE A 327 -15.58 -18.45 -21.44
C ILE A 327 -15.19 -19.62 -22.33
N SER A 328 -13.91 -20.00 -22.38
CA SER A 328 -13.44 -21.14 -23.19
C SER A 328 -14.07 -22.47 -22.78
N ARG A 329 -14.61 -22.57 -21.57
CA ARG A 329 -15.31 -23.73 -21.03
C ARG A 329 -16.84 -23.64 -21.12
N GLY A 330 -17.35 -22.51 -21.58
CA GLY A 330 -18.78 -22.24 -21.63
C GLY A 330 -19.46 -22.17 -20.25
N ASP A 331 -18.68 -21.97 -19.17
CA ASP A 331 -19.20 -21.91 -17.78
C ASP A 331 -18.73 -20.65 -17.08
N THR A 332 -19.63 -19.66 -16.97
CA THR A 332 -19.42 -18.40 -16.23
C THR A 332 -20.24 -18.34 -14.93
N SER A 333 -20.65 -19.52 -14.43
CA SER A 333 -21.35 -19.63 -13.15
C SER A 333 -20.48 -19.17 -11.98
N GLU A 334 -21.14 -18.91 -10.84
CA GLU A 334 -20.42 -18.56 -9.60
C GLU A 334 -19.40 -19.64 -9.21
N ARG A 335 -19.74 -20.92 -9.42
CA ARG A 335 -18.82 -22.03 -9.16
C ARG A 335 -17.59 -21.98 -10.05
N ALA A 336 -17.71 -21.65 -11.33
CA ALA A 336 -16.60 -21.51 -12.24
C ALA A 336 -15.75 -20.27 -11.90
N LEU A 337 -16.39 -19.13 -11.63
CA LEU A 337 -15.66 -17.90 -11.31
C LEU A 337 -15.02 -17.89 -9.89
N ALA A 338 -15.29 -18.91 -9.04
CA ALA A 338 -14.51 -19.17 -7.84
C ALA A 338 -12.99 -19.37 -8.12
N GLU A 339 -12.67 -19.76 -9.36
CA GLU A 339 -11.29 -19.85 -9.84
C GLU A 339 -10.54 -18.51 -9.75
N TYR A 340 -11.23 -17.37 -9.90
CA TYR A 340 -10.66 -16.04 -9.69
C TYR A 340 -10.13 -15.88 -8.27
N GLU A 341 -10.93 -16.24 -7.27
CA GLU A 341 -10.51 -16.15 -5.87
C GLU A 341 -9.33 -17.09 -5.57
N ARG A 342 -9.35 -18.30 -6.12
CA ARG A 342 -8.24 -19.23 -5.98
C ARG A 342 -6.94 -18.66 -6.56
N ARG A 343 -7.01 -18.04 -7.74
CA ARG A 343 -5.84 -17.46 -8.44
C ARG A 343 -5.27 -16.27 -7.70
N TRP A 344 -6.11 -15.29 -7.31
CA TRP A 344 -5.58 -14.13 -6.64
C TRP A 344 -5.02 -14.46 -5.25
N LYS A 345 -5.63 -15.41 -4.51
CA LYS A 345 -5.09 -15.90 -3.22
C LYS A 345 -3.74 -16.59 -3.37
N ALA A 346 -3.50 -17.27 -4.47
CA ALA A 346 -2.22 -17.92 -4.76
C ALA A 346 -1.13 -16.97 -5.28
N SER A 347 -1.49 -15.75 -5.63
CA SER A 347 -0.58 -14.73 -6.17
C SER A 347 0.09 -13.90 -5.05
N PRO A 348 1.11 -13.07 -5.37
CA PRO A 348 1.69 -12.14 -4.41
C PRO A 348 0.65 -11.21 -3.74
N LEU A 349 -0.38 -10.78 -4.49
CA LEU A 349 -1.50 -10.00 -3.95
C LEU A 349 -2.19 -10.72 -2.78
N GLY A 350 -2.49 -12.01 -2.94
CA GLY A 350 -3.13 -12.80 -1.89
C GLY A 350 -2.25 -12.99 -0.67
N LYS A 351 -0.94 -13.18 -0.87
CA LYS A 351 0.02 -13.31 0.24
C LYS A 351 0.06 -12.05 1.12
N GLU A 352 0.02 -10.86 0.54
CA GLU A 352 -0.06 -9.63 1.32
C GLU A 352 -1.34 -9.56 2.16
N HIS A 353 -2.47 -10.01 1.62
CA HIS A 353 -3.74 -10.03 2.34
C HIS A 353 -3.85 -11.13 3.41
N GLU A 354 -2.99 -12.14 3.39
CA GLU A 354 -2.88 -13.09 4.50
C GLU A 354 -2.44 -12.43 5.80
N PHE A 355 -1.57 -11.42 5.72
CA PHE A 355 -1.08 -10.63 6.84
C PHE A 355 -1.89 -9.36 7.11
N GLY A 356 -2.99 -9.15 6.38
CA GLY A 356 -3.81 -7.97 6.49
C GLY A 356 -4.31 -7.65 7.91
N PRO A 357 -4.80 -8.65 8.71
CA PRO A 357 -5.22 -8.39 10.08
C PRO A 357 -4.10 -7.80 10.94
N GLU A 358 -2.89 -8.35 10.84
CA GLU A 358 -1.73 -7.94 11.62
C GLU A 358 -1.30 -6.52 11.26
N PHE A 359 -1.28 -6.19 9.98
CA PHE A 359 -0.89 -4.86 9.50
C PHE A 359 -1.90 -3.78 9.87
N VAL A 360 -3.19 -4.04 9.63
CA VAL A 360 -4.23 -3.08 10.01
C VAL A 360 -4.30 -2.89 11.53
N ASP A 361 -4.08 -3.95 12.32
CA ASP A 361 -4.02 -3.85 13.78
C ASP A 361 -2.77 -3.13 14.24
N LEU A 362 -1.62 -3.30 13.56
CA LEU A 362 -0.42 -2.53 13.82
C LEU A 362 -0.67 -1.03 13.63
N TRP A 363 -1.23 -0.64 12.48
CA TRP A 363 -1.60 0.75 12.22
C TRP A 363 -2.60 1.28 13.26
N ASN A 364 -3.63 0.51 13.58
CA ASN A 364 -4.60 0.90 14.61
C ASN A 364 -3.96 1.09 15.99
N SER A 365 -3.00 0.24 16.37
CA SER A 365 -2.35 0.35 17.68
C SER A 365 -1.39 1.52 17.78
N THR A 366 -0.74 1.90 16.68
CA THR A 366 0.27 2.97 16.64
C THR A 366 -0.36 4.35 16.47
N ILE A 367 -1.48 4.45 15.76
CA ILE A 367 -2.17 5.72 15.52
C ILE A 367 -2.90 6.23 16.77
N PHE A 368 -3.22 5.37 17.74
CA PHE A 368 -4.10 5.70 18.87
C PHE A 368 -3.41 6.06 20.19
N ASP A 369 -2.09 5.89 20.31
CA ASP A 369 -1.36 6.38 21.47
C ASP A 369 -0.34 7.45 21.08
N PRO A 370 -0.69 8.74 21.19
CA PRO A 370 0.19 9.83 20.77
C PRO A 370 1.53 9.86 21.51
N LYS A 371 1.57 9.34 22.75
CA LYS A 371 2.80 9.29 23.56
C LYS A 371 3.71 8.15 23.16
N LEU A 372 3.14 7.05 22.67
CA LEU A 372 3.87 5.92 22.13
C LEU A 372 4.22 6.13 20.65
N MET A 373 3.42 6.89 19.91
CA MET A 373 3.54 7.02 18.46
C MET A 373 4.86 7.66 18.04
N ALA A 374 5.29 8.74 18.68
CA ALA A 374 6.59 9.35 18.36
C ALA A 374 7.74 8.36 18.57
N ARG A 375 7.70 7.55 19.64
CA ARG A 375 8.69 6.51 19.92
C ARG A 375 8.54 5.27 19.05
N GLN A 376 7.31 4.87 18.74
CA GLN A 376 7.05 3.71 17.87
C GLN A 376 7.30 4.03 16.42
N ILE A 377 7.00 5.24 15.97
CA ILE A 377 7.39 5.72 14.65
C ILE A 377 8.90 5.86 14.59
N GLN A 378 9.56 6.39 15.60
CA GLN A 378 11.01 6.42 15.65
C GLN A 378 11.60 5.00 15.58
N LEU A 379 11.05 4.03 16.32
CA LEU A 379 11.42 2.62 16.28
C LEU A 379 11.09 1.96 14.94
N LEU A 380 9.89 2.21 14.39
CA LEU A 380 9.49 1.76 13.06
C LEU A 380 10.32 2.41 11.97
N LEU A 381 10.71 3.66 12.13
CA LEU A 381 11.58 4.37 11.20
C LEU A 381 13.00 3.87 11.28
N GLU A 382 13.49 3.64 12.47
CA GLU A 382 14.80 3.03 12.72
C GLU A 382 14.84 1.59 12.19
N PHE A 383 13.75 0.81 12.31
CA PHE A 383 13.60 -0.51 11.69
C PHE A 383 13.19 -0.46 10.20
N SER A 384 12.38 0.47 9.77
CA SER A 384 11.92 0.57 8.38
C SER A 384 12.83 1.42 7.50
N MET A 385 13.74 2.16 8.08
CA MET A 385 14.91 2.69 7.34
C MET A 385 15.78 1.57 6.78
N LEU A 386 15.64 0.37 7.34
CA LEU A 386 16.27 -0.84 6.81
C LEU A 386 15.56 -1.34 5.54
N HIS A 387 14.26 -1.08 5.41
CA HIS A 387 13.50 -1.47 4.24
C HIS A 387 12.42 -0.43 3.95
N PRO A 388 12.44 0.24 2.79
CA PRO A 388 11.25 0.92 2.28
C PRO A 388 10.08 -0.06 2.30
N PHE A 389 8.92 0.42 2.65
CA PHE A 389 7.70 -0.40 2.80
C PHE A 389 7.44 -1.37 1.64
N SER A 390 7.87 -1.02 0.43
CA SER A 390 7.75 -1.86 -0.77
C SER A 390 8.60 -3.14 -0.77
N VAL A 391 9.59 -3.25 0.11
CA VAL A 391 10.48 -4.43 0.19
C VAL A 391 10.00 -5.43 1.25
N VAL A 392 9.20 -4.99 2.22
CA VAL A 392 8.67 -5.83 3.31
C VAL A 392 7.81 -6.99 2.79
N PHE A 393 7.27 -6.89 1.58
CA PHE A 393 6.32 -7.85 1.03
C PHE A 393 6.89 -8.94 0.14
N ASP A 394 8.15 -8.85 -0.23
CA ASP A 394 8.78 -9.93 -1.00
C ASP A 394 9.54 -10.88 -0.05
N TRP A 395 8.79 -11.55 0.79
CA TRP A 395 9.29 -12.45 1.85
C TRP A 395 9.94 -13.71 1.27
N GLY A 396 11.22 -13.64 0.94
CA GLY A 396 12.03 -14.79 0.58
C GLY A 396 13.37 -14.76 1.32
N ASP A 397 14.14 -15.85 1.29
CA ASP A 397 15.48 -15.98 1.90
C ASP A 397 16.41 -14.83 1.50
N ALA A 398 16.16 -14.28 0.32
CA ALA A 398 16.81 -13.10 -0.20
C ALA A 398 16.75 -11.86 0.70
N HIS A 399 15.71 -11.71 1.51
CA HIS A 399 15.51 -10.53 2.37
C HIS A 399 16.28 -10.60 3.67
N ILE A 400 16.49 -11.80 4.21
CA ILE A 400 17.28 -11.98 5.43
C ILE A 400 18.72 -11.56 5.17
N ASP A 401 19.28 -11.92 4.00
CA ASP A 401 20.65 -11.52 3.65
C ASP A 401 20.74 -10.02 3.32
N CYS A 402 19.74 -9.47 2.62
CA CYS A 402 19.65 -8.05 2.37
C CYS A 402 19.47 -7.26 3.68
N PHE A 403 18.65 -7.76 4.60
CA PHE A 403 18.49 -7.20 5.94
C PHE A 403 19.80 -7.19 6.71
N ASN A 404 20.55 -8.28 6.72
CA ASN A 404 21.83 -8.35 7.42
C ASN A 404 22.87 -7.41 6.82
N GLN A 405 22.96 -7.32 5.48
CA GLN A 405 23.84 -6.37 4.81
C GLN A 405 23.43 -4.91 5.07
N HIS A 406 22.14 -4.62 5.09
CA HIS A 406 21.63 -3.32 5.44
C HIS A 406 21.93 -2.95 6.90
N LEU A 407 21.78 -3.91 7.81
CA LEU A 407 22.08 -3.69 9.22
C LEU A 407 23.55 -3.32 9.42
N GLU A 408 24.47 -4.05 8.80
CA GLU A 408 25.90 -3.74 8.86
C GLU A 408 26.21 -2.34 8.33
N HIS A 409 25.66 -2.00 7.16
CA HIS A 409 25.88 -0.68 6.54
C HIS A 409 25.26 0.47 7.35
N LEU A 410 24.08 0.26 7.94
CA LEU A 410 23.43 1.26 8.79
C LEU A 410 24.16 1.50 10.10
N LEU A 411 24.76 0.48 10.67
CA LEU A 411 25.58 0.63 11.87
C LEU A 411 26.80 1.50 11.59
N ASP A 412 27.34 1.43 10.38
CA ASP A 412 28.47 2.26 9.94
C ASP A 412 28.04 3.72 9.63
N LEU A 413 26.86 3.90 9.01
CA LEU A 413 26.41 5.22 8.55
C LEU A 413 25.63 6.01 9.60
N ALA A 414 25.03 5.36 10.59
CA ALA A 414 24.14 6.00 11.55
C ALA A 414 24.54 5.71 13.00
N PRO A 415 25.44 6.53 13.59
CA PRO A 415 25.78 6.42 15.02
C PRO A 415 24.59 6.44 15.97
N GLN A 416 23.46 7.05 15.55
CA GLN A 416 22.18 7.01 16.29
C GLN A 416 21.63 5.60 16.45
N PHE A 417 21.90 4.70 15.51
CA PHE A 417 21.56 3.28 15.61
C PHE A 417 22.33 2.60 16.73
N ALA A 418 23.59 2.98 16.92
CA ALA A 418 24.37 2.52 18.06
C ALA A 418 23.75 2.97 19.39
N ASP A 419 23.17 4.18 19.45
CA ASP A 419 22.46 4.67 20.63
C ASP A 419 21.16 3.92 20.88
N PHE A 420 20.39 3.60 19.83
CA PHE A 420 19.24 2.72 19.95
C PHE A 420 19.63 1.33 20.45
N GLY A 421 20.64 0.75 19.84
CA GLY A 421 21.16 -0.55 20.25
C GLY A 421 21.65 -0.54 21.70
N ARG A 422 22.40 0.46 22.09
CA ARG A 422 22.84 0.66 23.49
C ARG A 422 21.68 0.84 24.44
N THR A 423 20.68 1.61 24.05
CA THR A 423 19.55 1.94 24.92
C THR A 423 18.58 0.77 25.10
N TYR A 424 18.33 0.00 24.05
CA TYR A 424 17.26 -1.02 24.05
C TYR A 424 17.75 -2.45 23.85
N LEU A 425 18.67 -2.71 22.91
CA LEU A 425 19.10 -4.06 22.59
C LEU A 425 20.20 -4.56 23.54
N ALA A 426 21.13 -3.71 23.95
CA ALA A 426 22.15 -4.09 24.91
C ALA A 426 21.58 -4.44 26.29
N PRO A 427 20.62 -3.70 26.86
CA PRO A 427 19.90 -4.14 28.06
C PRO A 427 19.19 -5.47 27.88
N LEU A 428 18.53 -5.71 26.72
CA LEU A 428 17.89 -6.99 26.43
C LEU A 428 18.91 -8.14 26.35
N ALA A 429 20.05 -7.91 25.73
CA ALA A 429 21.14 -8.88 25.66
C ALA A 429 21.72 -9.22 27.04
N ARG A 430 21.70 -8.27 27.95
CA ARG A 430 22.08 -8.46 29.36
C ARG A 430 20.95 -9.04 30.25
N GLY A 431 19.80 -9.37 29.64
CA GLY A 431 18.63 -9.88 30.36
C GLY A 431 17.83 -8.82 31.12
N ILE A 432 18.15 -7.55 30.93
CA ILE A 432 17.39 -6.43 31.49
C ILE A 432 16.23 -6.11 30.57
N TRP A 433 15.00 -6.43 31.02
CA TRP A 433 13.79 -6.15 30.27
C TRP A 433 13.18 -4.84 30.74
N PRO A 434 13.28 -3.73 29.98
CA PRO A 434 12.47 -2.56 30.26
C PRO A 434 10.99 -2.96 30.30
N LYS A 435 10.26 -2.56 31.33
CA LYS A 435 8.85 -2.99 31.58
C LYS A 435 7.97 -2.89 30.33
N ASN A 436 8.20 -1.86 29.53
CA ASN A 436 7.43 -1.60 28.32
C ASN A 436 7.79 -2.53 27.17
N VAL A 437 9.06 -2.87 26.96
CA VAL A 437 9.51 -3.73 25.86
C VAL A 437 8.97 -5.15 26.01
N LYS A 438 8.98 -5.71 27.20
CA LYS A 438 8.39 -7.04 27.45
C LYS A 438 6.90 -7.06 27.11
N ARG A 439 6.15 -6.02 27.54
CA ARG A 439 4.71 -5.90 27.26
C ARG A 439 4.44 -5.78 25.77
N ILE A 440 5.21 -4.96 25.06
CA ILE A 440 5.11 -4.78 23.60
C ILE A 440 5.40 -6.11 22.88
N LEU A 441 6.50 -6.77 23.20
CA LEU A 441 6.86 -8.06 22.59
C LEU A 441 5.78 -9.12 22.82
N LEU A 442 5.24 -9.21 24.02
CA LEU A 442 4.16 -10.16 24.34
C LEU A 442 2.82 -9.78 23.69
N SER A 443 2.58 -8.52 23.41
CA SER A 443 1.38 -8.08 22.66
C SER A 443 1.47 -8.34 21.15
N VAL A 444 2.68 -8.34 20.60
CA VAL A 444 2.93 -8.64 19.18
C VAL A 444 2.98 -10.14 18.90
N LYS A 445 3.51 -10.93 19.84
CA LYS A 445 3.67 -12.39 19.71
C LYS A 445 2.42 -13.13 19.21
N PRO A 446 1.19 -12.90 19.73
CA PRO A 446 -0.01 -13.59 19.27
C PRO A 446 -0.37 -13.31 17.81
N ARG A 447 0.17 -12.22 17.26
CA ARG A 447 -0.12 -11.75 15.89
C ARG A 447 0.79 -12.39 14.85
N ILE A 448 1.85 -13.08 15.28
CA ILE A 448 2.78 -13.78 14.37
C ILE A 448 2.50 -15.28 14.51
N PRO A 449 1.89 -15.93 13.49
CA PRO A 449 1.39 -17.31 13.60
C PRO A 449 2.42 -18.32 14.07
N VAL A 450 3.67 -18.20 13.63
CA VAL A 450 4.78 -19.08 14.05
C VAL A 450 5.17 -18.81 15.51
N LEU A 451 5.23 -17.55 15.91
CA LEU A 451 5.62 -17.15 17.26
C LEU A 451 4.51 -17.36 18.27
N ASN A 452 3.26 -17.27 17.86
CA ASN A 452 2.10 -17.52 18.73
C ASN A 452 2.09 -18.92 19.32
N LYS A 453 2.61 -19.90 18.59
CA LYS A 453 2.71 -21.29 19.06
C LYS A 453 3.80 -21.50 20.11
N LEU A 454 4.73 -20.56 20.27
CA LEU A 454 5.78 -20.65 21.25
C LEU A 454 5.25 -20.23 22.64
N PRO A 455 5.63 -20.93 23.73
CA PRO A 455 5.43 -20.42 25.08
C PRO A 455 6.10 -19.05 25.25
N ASP A 456 5.51 -18.15 26.04
CA ASP A 456 6.02 -16.77 26.23
C ASP A 456 7.49 -16.74 26.62
N ASN A 457 7.89 -17.61 27.51
CA ASN A 457 9.29 -17.70 27.95
C ASN A 457 10.23 -18.16 26.84
N THR A 458 9.77 -19.03 25.95
CA THR A 458 10.55 -19.48 24.77
C THR A 458 10.69 -18.34 23.78
N PHE A 459 9.62 -17.63 23.49
CA PHE A 459 9.63 -16.45 22.65
C PHE A 459 10.60 -15.38 23.17
N LEU A 460 10.50 -15.04 24.45
CA LEU A 460 11.39 -14.06 25.07
C LEU A 460 12.87 -14.51 25.05
N ARG A 461 13.14 -15.83 25.16
CA ARG A 461 14.51 -16.38 24.99
C ARG A 461 15.03 -16.21 23.56
N VAL A 462 14.19 -16.45 22.56
CA VAL A 462 14.55 -16.23 21.15
C VAL A 462 14.91 -14.77 20.92
N VAL A 463 14.06 -13.84 21.40
CA VAL A 463 14.33 -12.40 21.29
C VAL A 463 15.62 -12.02 22.03
N ALA A 464 15.84 -12.53 23.24
CA ALA A 464 17.07 -12.27 24.00
C ALA A 464 18.32 -12.81 23.30
N LYS A 465 18.23 -13.99 22.66
CA LYS A 465 19.35 -14.54 21.87
C LYS A 465 19.66 -13.71 20.64
N LEU A 466 18.62 -13.30 19.91
CA LEU A 466 18.78 -12.41 18.75
C LEU A 466 19.39 -11.06 19.17
N SER A 467 18.89 -10.47 20.26
CA SER A 467 19.46 -9.23 20.80
C SER A 467 20.92 -9.41 21.22
N LYS A 468 21.27 -10.57 21.78
CA LYS A 468 22.65 -10.90 22.14
C LYS A 468 23.55 -11.02 20.91
N SER A 469 23.08 -11.63 19.83
CA SER A 469 23.81 -11.75 18.57
C SER A 469 24.06 -10.38 17.90
N LEU A 470 23.12 -9.45 18.07
CA LEU A 470 23.22 -8.10 17.51
C LEU A 470 24.00 -7.12 18.41
N ALA A 471 24.07 -7.41 19.72
CA ALA A 471 24.64 -6.51 20.71
C ALA A 471 26.12 -6.10 20.45
N PRO A 472 27.01 -6.97 19.95
CA PRO A 472 28.39 -6.58 19.67
C PRO A 472 28.56 -5.51 18.60
N TYR A 473 27.66 -5.50 17.62
CA TYR A 473 27.63 -4.47 16.59
C TYR A 473 27.15 -3.10 17.13
N LEU A 474 26.39 -3.13 18.23
CA LEU A 474 25.72 -1.98 18.80
C LEU A 474 26.45 -1.47 20.09
N ASP A 475 27.06 -2.35 20.83
CA ASP A 475 27.80 -2.05 22.05
C ASP A 475 28.93 -3.07 22.25
N PRO A 476 30.17 -2.73 21.87
CA PRO A 476 31.30 -3.65 21.98
C PRO A 476 31.65 -4.08 23.43
N THR A 477 31.02 -3.44 24.42
CA THR A 477 31.21 -3.82 25.83
C THR A 477 30.30 -5.00 26.25
N VAL A 478 29.40 -5.46 25.38
CA VAL A 478 28.54 -6.61 25.65
C VAL A 478 29.31 -7.89 25.37
N ASP A 479 29.57 -8.64 26.42
CA ASP A 479 30.17 -9.97 26.31
C ASP A 479 29.18 -10.96 25.69
N GLN A 480 29.50 -11.47 24.51
CA GLN A 480 28.68 -12.43 23.77
C GLN A 480 28.60 -13.80 24.48
N GLU A 481 29.63 -14.17 25.21
CA GLU A 481 29.71 -15.47 25.85
C GLU A 481 29.09 -15.49 27.25
N ALA A 482 28.81 -14.33 27.83
CA ALA A 482 28.16 -14.24 29.12
C ALA A 482 26.81 -14.98 29.12
N PRO A 483 26.55 -15.87 30.06
CA PRO A 483 25.28 -16.58 30.14
C PRO A 483 24.13 -15.59 30.40
N LEU A 484 23.01 -15.79 29.71
CA LEU A 484 21.79 -15.00 29.98
C LEU A 484 21.37 -15.23 31.44
N PRO A 485 21.09 -14.17 32.22
CA PRO A 485 20.73 -14.30 33.63
C PRO A 485 19.54 -15.24 33.83
N ARG A 486 19.67 -16.24 34.68
CA ARG A 486 18.58 -17.21 34.99
C ARG A 486 17.31 -16.55 35.50
N GLU A 487 17.44 -15.46 36.22
CA GLU A 487 16.33 -14.71 36.84
C GLU A 487 15.31 -14.16 35.84
N VAL A 488 15.71 -13.94 34.58
CA VAL A 488 14.80 -13.47 33.51
C VAL A 488 13.72 -14.50 33.20
N PHE A 489 13.99 -15.78 33.47
CA PHE A 489 13.16 -16.91 33.08
C PHE A 489 12.48 -17.63 34.23
N GLU A 490 12.91 -17.41 35.48
CA GLU A 490 12.44 -18.21 36.66
C GLU A 490 11.18 -17.65 37.35
N ARG A 491 10.84 -16.36 37.14
CA ARG A 491 9.67 -15.74 37.81
C ARG A 491 8.29 -16.22 37.30
N SER A 492 8.23 -17.07 36.27
CA SER A 492 6.96 -17.63 35.81
C SER A 492 6.53 -18.94 36.49
N ARG A 493 7.41 -19.56 37.27
CA ARG A 493 7.08 -20.80 38.04
C ARG A 493 6.48 -20.53 39.42
N ALA A 494 6.60 -19.31 39.95
CA ALA A 494 6.15 -18.97 41.30
C ALA A 494 4.68 -18.55 41.42
N GLY A 495 3.94 -18.49 40.30
CA GLY A 495 2.54 -18.03 40.25
C GLY A 495 1.50 -19.15 40.10
N LYS A 496 1.88 -20.41 40.24
CA LYS A 496 0.95 -21.56 40.29
C LYS A 496 1.27 -22.43 41.47
N LYS A 497 0.84 -22.01 42.64
CA LYS A 497 0.47 -22.84 43.77
C LYS A 497 -0.76 -22.24 44.41
#